data_2363c6369da21de2d7790416d7b9ecb8
#
_entry.id   2363c6369da21de2d7790416d7b9ecb8
#
_cell.length_a   1.000
_cell.length_b   1.000
_cell.length_c   1.000
_cell.angle_alpha   90.00
_cell.angle_beta   90.00
_cell.angle_gamma   90.00
#
_symmetry.space_group_name_H-M   'P 1'
#
loop_
_entity.id
_entity.type
_entity.pdbx_description
1 polymer ?
#
loop_
_entity_poly.entity_id
_entity_poly.type
_entity_poly.pdbx_seq_one_letter_code
_entity_poly.pdbx_strand_id
1 'polypeptide(L)'
;MVFALIYGLLYPMFGKFPGLLNWSSVGQYQAERAANEARVAPKFEAFAQMSVQQLAADPVAMQIGESLFMNNCAVCHAADARGSLTFPNLTDKDWIWGGDPEAIKVSITQGRVAVMPPLAEAVGSPEDVLNVAHYVLSLSDAPHDSIRAAAGKANFASCIACHGATGEGNTLIGAPNLTDDIWLHGFGVDAIVRSINEGITNIMPPQNVLLSEQQIHVLTGYVWAKSNPPQ
;
A
#
# COMPACT_ATOMS: atom_id res chain seq x y z
N MET A 1 26.88 -19.41 -45.11
CA MET A 1 27.01 -18.15 -45.88
C MET A 1 25.66 -17.65 -46.43
N VAL A 2 24.92 -18.45 -47.23
CA VAL A 2 23.62 -18.00 -47.82
C VAL A 2 22.59 -17.56 -46.77
N PHE A 3 22.41 -18.31 -45.69
CA PHE A 3 21.52 -17.99 -44.60
C PHE A 3 21.85 -16.61 -43.97
N ALA A 4 23.13 -16.35 -43.69
CA ALA A 4 23.58 -15.09 -43.07
C ALA A 4 23.33 -13.88 -43.99
N LEU A 5 23.47 -14.04 -45.30
CA LEU A 5 23.16 -12.99 -46.29
C LEU A 5 21.66 -12.71 -46.33
N ILE A 6 20.83 -13.73 -46.37
CA ILE A 6 19.36 -13.60 -46.38
C ILE A 6 18.92 -12.92 -45.08
N TYR A 7 19.40 -13.40 -43.91
CA TYR A 7 19.07 -12.84 -42.62
C TYR A 7 19.47 -11.37 -42.50
N GLY A 8 20.69 -11.01 -42.94
CA GLY A 8 21.18 -9.64 -42.89
C GLY A 8 20.47 -8.67 -43.89
N LEU A 9 19.83 -9.21 -44.94
CA LEU A 9 18.96 -8.43 -45.82
C LEU A 9 17.56 -8.20 -45.22
N LEU A 10 17.05 -9.18 -44.48
CA LEU A 10 15.68 -9.15 -43.93
C LEU A 10 15.60 -8.39 -42.60
N TYR A 11 16.59 -8.53 -41.74
CA TYR A 11 16.59 -8.02 -40.38
C TYR A 11 17.60 -6.90 -40.16
N PRO A 12 17.49 -6.09 -39.12
CA PRO A 12 18.42 -4.99 -38.81
C PRO A 12 19.86 -5.48 -38.67
N MET A 13 20.79 -4.87 -39.37
CA MET A 13 22.21 -5.15 -39.34
C MET A 13 23.04 -3.88 -39.21
N PHE A 14 24.13 -3.91 -38.47
CA PHE A 14 25.08 -2.80 -38.25
C PHE A 14 24.45 -1.48 -37.74
N GLY A 15 23.33 -1.53 -37.03
CA GLY A 15 22.72 -0.38 -36.33
C GLY A 15 22.10 0.71 -37.18
N LYS A 16 22.30 0.68 -38.50
CA LYS A 16 21.80 1.70 -39.44
C LYS A 16 20.90 1.16 -40.56
N PHE A 17 21.01 -0.10 -40.88
CA PHE A 17 20.19 -0.74 -41.89
C PHE A 17 18.99 -1.43 -41.22
N PRO A 18 17.75 -0.99 -41.46
CA PRO A 18 16.56 -1.52 -40.83
C PRO A 18 16.14 -2.90 -41.32
N GLY A 19 16.76 -3.40 -42.38
CA GLY A 19 16.34 -4.63 -43.08
C GLY A 19 15.07 -4.42 -43.93
N LEU A 20 14.83 -5.32 -44.87
CA LEU A 20 13.65 -5.27 -45.76
C LEU A 20 12.34 -5.47 -45.00
N LEU A 21 12.37 -6.20 -43.86
CA LEU A 21 11.18 -6.40 -43.01
C LEU A 21 10.87 -5.21 -42.12
N ASN A 22 11.77 -4.22 -42.05
CA ASN A 22 11.66 -3.07 -41.12
C ASN A 22 11.33 -3.50 -39.68
N TRP A 23 11.83 -4.68 -39.27
CA TRP A 23 11.57 -5.25 -37.96
C TRP A 23 12.43 -4.57 -36.90
N SER A 24 11.85 -4.32 -35.73
CA SER A 24 12.60 -3.96 -34.54
C SER A 24 11.96 -4.60 -33.30
N SER A 25 12.76 -4.94 -32.29
CA SER A 25 12.24 -5.46 -31.03
C SER A 25 11.26 -4.51 -30.36
N VAL A 26 11.52 -3.20 -30.44
CA VAL A 26 10.61 -2.16 -29.93
C VAL A 26 9.30 -2.15 -30.70
N GLY A 27 9.35 -2.19 -32.06
CA GLY A 27 8.16 -2.22 -32.90
C GLY A 27 7.32 -3.47 -32.67
N GLN A 28 7.95 -4.63 -32.55
CA GLN A 28 7.26 -5.87 -32.21
C GLN A 28 6.59 -5.78 -30.83
N TYR A 29 7.31 -5.33 -29.81
CA TYR A 29 6.76 -5.12 -28.47
C TYR A 29 5.56 -4.16 -28.48
N GLN A 30 5.65 -3.06 -29.18
CA GLN A 30 4.53 -2.10 -29.29
C GLN A 30 3.31 -2.71 -30.00
N ALA A 31 3.52 -3.47 -31.06
CA ALA A 31 2.45 -4.15 -31.77
C ALA A 31 1.77 -5.24 -30.90
N GLU A 32 2.55 -6.05 -30.20
CA GLU A 32 2.04 -7.08 -29.28
C GLU A 32 1.30 -6.45 -28.10
N ARG A 33 1.83 -5.35 -27.55
CA ARG A 33 1.17 -4.58 -26.49
C ARG A 33 -0.17 -4.03 -26.97
N ALA A 34 -0.21 -3.35 -28.12
CA ALA A 34 -1.45 -2.80 -28.66
C ALA A 34 -2.49 -3.89 -28.97
N ALA A 35 -2.07 -5.03 -29.52
CA ALA A 35 -2.95 -6.18 -29.76
C ALA A 35 -3.50 -6.76 -28.46
N ASN A 36 -2.67 -6.86 -27.42
CA ASN A 36 -3.11 -7.31 -26.09
C ASN A 36 -4.09 -6.32 -25.44
N GLU A 37 -3.78 -5.01 -25.49
CA GLU A 37 -4.66 -3.94 -24.99
C GLU A 37 -6.04 -4.01 -25.67
N ALA A 38 -6.09 -4.11 -27.02
CA ALA A 38 -7.34 -4.24 -27.76
C ALA A 38 -8.13 -5.50 -27.39
N ARG A 39 -7.45 -6.61 -27.12
CA ARG A 39 -8.07 -7.87 -26.70
C ARG A 39 -8.70 -7.82 -25.31
N VAL A 40 -8.08 -7.09 -24.37
CA VAL A 40 -8.55 -7.03 -22.97
C VAL A 40 -9.46 -5.84 -22.69
N ALA A 41 -9.41 -4.79 -23.52
CA ALA A 41 -10.19 -3.55 -23.34
C ALA A 41 -11.68 -3.81 -23.08
N PRO A 42 -12.41 -4.66 -23.85
CA PRO A 42 -13.84 -4.87 -23.62
C PRO A 42 -14.17 -5.42 -22.22
N LYS A 43 -13.25 -6.24 -21.64
CA LYS A 43 -13.40 -6.72 -20.27
C LYS A 43 -13.27 -5.60 -19.25
N PHE A 44 -12.23 -4.78 -19.39
CA PHE A 44 -12.03 -3.66 -18.47
C PHE A 44 -13.12 -2.59 -18.59
N GLU A 45 -13.69 -2.38 -19.79
CA GLU A 45 -14.88 -1.52 -19.97
C GLU A 45 -16.10 -2.07 -19.22
N ALA A 46 -16.33 -3.38 -19.28
CA ALA A 46 -17.40 -4.02 -18.50
C ALA A 46 -17.16 -3.90 -16.99
N PHE A 47 -15.93 -4.13 -16.53
CA PHE A 47 -15.57 -3.98 -15.11
C PHE A 47 -15.70 -2.54 -14.61
N ALA A 48 -15.43 -1.55 -15.45
CA ALA A 48 -15.56 -0.14 -15.08
C ALA A 48 -17.01 0.27 -14.72
N GLN A 49 -18.01 -0.50 -15.18
CA GLN A 49 -19.44 -0.28 -14.85
C GLN A 49 -19.88 -1.03 -13.58
N MET A 50 -19.04 -1.89 -13.03
CA MET A 50 -19.36 -2.68 -11.83
C MET A 50 -18.96 -1.92 -10.56
N SER A 51 -19.75 -2.09 -9.50
CA SER A 51 -19.33 -1.64 -8.17
C SER A 51 -18.16 -2.48 -7.66
N VAL A 52 -17.42 -1.97 -6.67
CA VAL A 52 -16.32 -2.70 -6.02
C VAL A 52 -16.79 -4.03 -5.43
N GLN A 53 -18.01 -4.06 -4.86
CA GLN A 53 -18.64 -5.27 -4.31
C GLN A 53 -18.97 -6.29 -5.42
N GLN A 54 -19.42 -5.81 -6.58
CA GLN A 54 -19.69 -6.68 -7.74
C GLN A 54 -18.37 -7.25 -8.29
N LEU A 55 -17.33 -6.44 -8.39
CA LEU A 55 -15.98 -6.91 -8.76
C LEU A 55 -15.46 -7.96 -7.79
N ALA A 56 -15.63 -7.74 -6.48
CA ALA A 56 -15.23 -8.69 -5.44
C ALA A 56 -15.96 -10.05 -5.52
N ALA A 57 -17.14 -10.06 -6.11
CA ALA A 57 -17.93 -11.29 -6.36
C ALA A 57 -17.67 -11.93 -7.73
N ASP A 58 -17.00 -11.24 -8.66
CA ASP A 58 -16.73 -11.75 -10.00
C ASP A 58 -15.40 -12.54 -10.03
N PRO A 59 -15.41 -13.85 -10.34
CA PRO A 59 -14.21 -14.67 -10.29
C PRO A 59 -13.15 -14.26 -11.33
N VAL A 60 -13.56 -13.68 -12.46
CA VAL A 60 -12.62 -13.22 -13.49
C VAL A 60 -11.95 -11.91 -13.07
N ALA A 61 -12.71 -10.98 -12.49
CA ALA A 61 -12.15 -9.76 -11.92
C ALA A 61 -11.19 -10.08 -10.78
N MET A 62 -11.53 -11.04 -9.91
CA MET A 62 -10.67 -11.47 -8.82
C MET A 62 -9.35 -12.10 -9.30
N GLN A 63 -9.38 -12.94 -10.32
CA GLN A 63 -8.18 -13.53 -10.92
C GLN A 63 -7.27 -12.46 -11.56
N ILE A 64 -7.85 -11.47 -12.23
CA ILE A 64 -7.10 -10.35 -12.80
C ILE A 64 -6.54 -9.46 -11.68
N GLY A 65 -7.35 -9.16 -10.66
CA GLY A 65 -6.94 -8.40 -9.48
C GLY A 65 -5.78 -9.07 -8.74
N GLU A 66 -5.81 -10.39 -8.56
CA GLU A 66 -4.71 -11.17 -8.00
C GLU A 66 -3.43 -11.02 -8.82
N SER A 67 -3.53 -11.16 -10.15
CA SER A 67 -2.37 -10.99 -11.03
C SER A 67 -1.79 -9.57 -10.96
N LEU A 68 -2.64 -8.54 -10.93
CA LEU A 68 -2.21 -7.15 -10.75
C LEU A 68 -1.54 -6.94 -9.39
N PHE A 69 -2.11 -7.50 -8.33
CA PHE A 69 -1.57 -7.43 -6.97
C PHE A 69 -0.20 -8.10 -6.87
N MET A 70 -0.08 -9.32 -7.38
CA MET A 70 1.19 -10.07 -7.36
C MET A 70 2.31 -9.34 -8.08
N ASN A 71 2.01 -8.66 -9.18
CA ASN A 71 3.01 -7.98 -9.99
C ASN A 71 3.41 -6.59 -9.44
N ASN A 72 2.53 -5.91 -8.69
CA ASN A 72 2.74 -4.51 -8.32
C ASN A 72 2.75 -4.26 -6.79
N CYS A 73 2.09 -5.12 -6.00
CA CYS A 73 1.82 -4.86 -4.58
C CYS A 73 2.49 -5.86 -3.64
N ALA A 74 2.62 -7.12 -4.07
CA ALA A 74 3.09 -8.23 -3.24
C ALA A 74 4.52 -8.05 -2.72
N VAL A 75 5.36 -7.27 -3.40
CA VAL A 75 6.74 -6.96 -2.96
C VAL A 75 6.76 -6.26 -1.60
N CYS A 76 5.75 -5.44 -1.30
CA CYS A 76 5.59 -4.75 -0.02
C CYS A 76 4.55 -5.43 0.88
N HIS A 77 3.37 -5.76 0.32
CA HIS A 77 2.25 -6.27 1.11
C HIS A 77 2.23 -7.79 1.26
N ALA A 78 3.26 -8.50 0.83
CA ALA A 78 3.36 -9.96 0.74
C ALA A 78 2.35 -10.59 -0.24
N ALA A 79 2.60 -11.83 -0.67
CA ALA A 79 1.76 -12.52 -1.66
C ALA A 79 0.34 -12.85 -1.13
N ASP A 80 0.21 -13.04 0.18
CA ASP A 80 -1.05 -13.28 0.87
C ASP A 80 -1.78 -12.00 1.31
N ALA A 81 -1.19 -10.82 1.01
CA ALA A 81 -1.66 -9.50 1.40
C ALA A 81 -1.65 -9.22 2.91
N ARG A 82 -0.95 -10.03 3.72
CA ARG A 82 -0.85 -9.85 5.18
C ARG A 82 0.20 -8.85 5.61
N GLY A 83 0.91 -8.28 4.65
CA GLY A 83 1.95 -7.31 4.95
C GLY A 83 3.18 -7.90 5.62
N SER A 84 3.95 -7.05 6.23
CA SER A 84 5.13 -7.40 7.03
C SER A 84 5.47 -6.23 7.94
N LEU A 85 6.58 -6.30 8.68
CA LEU A 85 7.05 -5.16 9.47
C LEU A 85 7.15 -3.91 8.56
N THR A 86 6.52 -2.82 8.97
CA THR A 86 6.38 -1.53 8.26
C THR A 86 5.41 -1.49 7.07
N PHE A 87 4.88 -2.64 6.63
CA PHE A 87 3.90 -2.70 5.55
C PHE A 87 2.57 -3.27 6.07
N PRO A 88 1.45 -2.52 5.95
CA PRO A 88 0.18 -2.92 6.55
C PRO A 88 -0.38 -4.21 5.95
N ASN A 89 -1.04 -4.98 6.81
CA ASN A 89 -1.89 -6.10 6.45
C ASN A 89 -3.15 -5.54 5.75
N LEU A 90 -3.51 -6.12 4.61
CA LEU A 90 -4.69 -5.72 3.82
C LEU A 90 -5.84 -6.73 3.97
N THR A 91 -5.70 -7.70 4.88
CA THR A 91 -6.70 -8.76 5.10
C THR A 91 -7.51 -8.58 6.38
N ASP A 92 -7.09 -7.66 7.25
CA ASP A 92 -7.79 -7.32 8.50
C ASP A 92 -8.77 -6.16 8.33
N LYS A 93 -9.26 -5.62 9.42
CA LYS A 93 -10.18 -4.48 9.46
C LYS A 93 -9.51 -3.20 9.93
N ASP A 94 -8.22 -3.24 10.21
CA ASP A 94 -7.45 -2.07 10.61
C ASP A 94 -6.93 -1.33 9.38
N TRP A 95 -7.47 -0.14 9.15
CA TRP A 95 -7.18 0.68 7.99
C TRP A 95 -6.72 2.07 8.41
N ILE A 96 -5.42 2.35 8.26
CA ILE A 96 -4.83 3.65 8.61
C ILE A 96 -5.48 4.82 7.82
N TRP A 97 -5.89 4.58 6.57
CA TRP A 97 -6.48 5.60 5.67
C TRP A 97 -7.95 5.33 5.31
N GLY A 98 -8.60 4.41 6.01
CA GLY A 98 -9.94 3.95 5.72
C GLY A 98 -9.99 2.75 4.78
N GLY A 99 -10.91 1.83 5.07
CA GLY A 99 -11.09 0.53 4.37
C GLY A 99 -12.34 0.50 3.47
N ASP A 100 -13.01 1.63 3.25
CA ASP A 100 -14.06 1.72 2.26
C ASP A 100 -13.49 1.73 0.83
N PRO A 101 -14.28 1.34 -0.18
CA PRO A 101 -13.82 1.24 -1.56
C PRO A 101 -13.14 2.50 -2.10
N GLU A 102 -13.64 3.66 -1.75
CA GLU A 102 -13.09 4.93 -2.26
C GLU A 102 -11.75 5.26 -1.60
N ALA A 103 -11.62 5.07 -0.28
CA ALA A 103 -10.36 5.26 0.43
C ALA A 103 -9.26 4.32 -0.08
N ILE A 104 -9.60 3.05 -0.37
CA ILE A 104 -8.69 2.08 -0.98
C ILE A 104 -8.30 2.53 -2.40
N LYS A 105 -9.26 2.94 -3.23
CA LYS A 105 -9.02 3.44 -4.60
C LYS A 105 -8.09 4.66 -4.58
N VAL A 106 -8.34 5.62 -3.70
CA VAL A 106 -7.49 6.81 -3.53
C VAL A 106 -6.08 6.40 -3.11
N SER A 107 -5.94 5.47 -2.16
CA SER A 107 -4.64 4.99 -1.68
C SER A 107 -3.83 4.34 -2.79
N ILE A 108 -4.47 3.52 -3.64
CA ILE A 108 -3.81 2.89 -4.79
C ILE A 108 -3.46 3.94 -5.86
N THR A 109 -4.39 4.84 -6.18
CA THR A 109 -4.24 5.81 -7.28
C THR A 109 -3.17 6.84 -6.98
N GLN A 110 -3.25 7.48 -5.80
CA GLN A 110 -2.46 8.67 -5.46
C GLN A 110 -1.28 8.33 -4.54
N GLY A 111 -1.24 7.11 -4.00
CA GLY A 111 -0.33 6.78 -2.92
C GLY A 111 -0.72 7.44 -1.60
N ARG A 112 0.12 7.22 -0.59
CA ARG A 112 -0.06 7.83 0.75
C ARG A 112 1.29 8.24 1.32
N VAL A 113 1.29 9.35 2.02
CA VAL A 113 2.43 9.80 2.82
C VAL A 113 1.89 10.11 4.21
N ALA A 114 2.35 9.35 5.21
CA ALA A 114 2.06 9.61 6.62
C ALA A 114 3.35 10.01 7.33
N VAL A 115 3.30 11.08 8.10
CA VAL A 115 4.44 11.59 8.86
C VAL A 115 4.04 11.78 10.30
N MET A 116 4.71 11.07 11.20
CA MET A 116 4.76 11.37 12.63
C MET A 116 6.10 12.10 12.87
N PRO A 117 6.10 13.39 13.20
CA PRO A 117 7.36 14.10 13.48
C PRO A 117 7.99 13.59 14.78
N PRO A 118 9.30 13.80 14.99
CA PRO A 118 9.92 13.63 16.30
C PRO A 118 9.25 14.54 17.31
N LEU A 119 8.78 13.98 18.43
CA LEU A 119 7.99 14.71 19.44
C LEU A 119 8.62 14.69 20.84
N ALA A 120 9.85 14.16 20.99
CA ALA A 120 10.50 14.05 22.28
C ALA A 120 10.56 15.38 23.05
N GLU A 121 10.94 16.47 22.37
CA GLU A 121 11.01 17.80 22.98
C GLU A 121 9.63 18.33 23.43
N ALA A 122 8.57 18.01 22.67
CA ALA A 122 7.20 18.41 23.00
C ALA A 122 6.60 17.58 24.13
N VAL A 123 7.04 16.32 24.28
CA VAL A 123 6.63 15.41 25.36
C VAL A 123 7.33 15.82 26.67
N GLY A 124 8.64 16.11 26.66
CA GLY A 124 9.40 16.53 27.82
C GLY A 124 10.74 15.81 27.98
N SER A 125 11.04 15.39 29.22
CA SER A 125 12.28 14.66 29.51
C SER A 125 12.27 13.24 28.93
N PRO A 126 13.43 12.55 28.82
CA PRO A 126 13.46 11.14 28.46
C PRO A 126 12.59 10.25 29.36
N GLU A 127 12.43 10.60 30.63
CA GLU A 127 11.54 9.91 31.57
C GLU A 127 10.06 10.13 31.20
N ASP A 128 9.68 11.32 30.75
CA ASP A 128 8.32 11.62 30.27
C ASP A 128 8.00 10.84 29.00
N VAL A 129 8.95 10.74 28.06
CA VAL A 129 8.81 9.90 26.86
C VAL A 129 8.61 8.44 27.22
N LEU A 130 9.36 7.92 28.20
CA LEU A 130 9.21 6.57 28.69
C LEU A 130 7.82 6.36 29.33
N ASN A 131 7.36 7.33 30.13
CA ASN A 131 6.04 7.28 30.75
C ASN A 131 4.92 7.31 29.70
N VAL A 132 5.03 8.15 28.66
CA VAL A 132 4.08 8.16 27.53
C VAL A 132 4.09 6.82 26.79
N ALA A 133 5.24 6.17 26.58
CA ALA A 133 5.28 4.87 25.96
C ALA A 133 4.48 3.81 26.73
N HIS A 134 4.57 3.82 28.07
CA HIS A 134 3.76 2.95 28.91
C HIS A 134 2.27 3.32 28.89
N TYR A 135 1.94 4.61 28.80
CA TYR A 135 0.55 5.03 28.62
C TYR A 135 -0.02 4.55 27.29
N VAL A 136 0.74 4.67 26.19
CA VAL A 136 0.32 4.17 24.87
C VAL A 136 0.06 2.67 24.90
N LEU A 137 0.95 1.87 25.52
CA LEU A 137 0.70 0.44 25.71
C LEU A 137 -0.57 0.16 26.52
N SER A 138 -0.89 1.00 27.51
CA SER A 138 -2.11 0.85 28.29
C SER A 138 -3.39 1.09 27.51
N LEU A 139 -3.33 1.83 26.39
CA LEU A 139 -4.51 2.08 25.56
C LEU A 139 -4.98 0.82 24.83
N SER A 140 -4.07 -0.10 24.51
CA SER A 140 -4.34 -1.39 23.86
C SER A 140 -4.36 -2.58 24.83
N ASP A 141 -4.47 -2.34 26.14
CA ASP A 141 -4.38 -3.37 27.20
C ASP A 141 -3.10 -4.23 27.13
N ALA A 142 -2.06 -3.74 26.44
CA ALA A 142 -0.77 -4.41 26.33
C ALA A 142 -0.02 -4.37 27.68
N PRO A 143 0.91 -5.31 27.95
CA PRO A 143 1.71 -5.30 29.18
C PRO A 143 2.48 -3.99 29.36
N HIS A 144 2.28 -3.30 30.48
CA HIS A 144 2.86 -2.00 30.80
C HIS A 144 3.08 -1.80 32.28
N ASP A 145 3.89 -0.82 32.67
CA ASP A 145 3.99 -0.33 34.04
C ASP A 145 2.85 0.67 34.32
N SER A 146 1.94 0.32 35.21
CA SER A 146 0.74 1.14 35.50
C SER A 146 1.07 2.48 36.17
N ILE A 147 2.17 2.57 36.91
CA ILE A 147 2.60 3.83 37.56
C ILE A 147 3.10 4.79 36.50
N ARG A 148 3.94 4.28 35.57
CA ARG A 148 4.43 5.04 34.43
C ARG A 148 3.31 5.44 33.49
N ALA A 149 2.39 4.53 33.20
CA ALA A 149 1.22 4.83 32.36
C ALA A 149 0.37 5.98 32.96
N ALA A 150 0.12 5.95 34.27
CA ALA A 150 -0.60 7.02 34.96
C ALA A 150 0.15 8.35 34.87
N ALA A 151 1.48 8.36 35.01
CA ALA A 151 2.31 9.54 34.87
C ALA A 151 2.33 10.08 33.41
N GLY A 152 2.41 9.18 32.41
CA GLY A 152 2.48 9.53 30.98
C GLY A 152 1.19 10.08 30.40
N LYS A 153 0.04 9.82 31.02
CA LYS A 153 -1.27 10.28 30.53
C LYS A 153 -1.34 11.79 30.28
N ALA A 154 -0.75 12.60 31.16
CA ALA A 154 -0.76 14.05 30.99
C ALA A 154 0.09 14.51 29.80
N ASN A 155 1.22 13.84 29.58
CA ASN A 155 2.17 14.16 28.49
C ASN A 155 1.69 13.68 27.12
N PHE A 156 0.70 12.78 27.07
CA PHE A 156 0.02 12.35 25.86
C PHE A 156 -0.73 13.51 25.16
N ALA A 157 -0.92 14.64 25.84
CA ALA A 157 -1.51 15.84 25.25
C ALA A 157 -0.83 16.27 23.93
N SER A 158 0.49 16.06 23.80
CA SER A 158 1.25 16.32 22.56
C SER A 158 0.87 15.40 21.39
N CYS A 159 0.19 14.28 21.64
CA CYS A 159 -0.17 13.26 20.65
C CYS A 159 -1.63 13.38 20.17
N ILE A 160 -2.47 14.07 20.96
CA ILE A 160 -3.93 14.13 20.76
C ILE A 160 -4.31 14.71 19.39
N ALA A 161 -3.56 15.69 18.89
CA ALA A 161 -3.87 16.34 17.62
C ALA A 161 -3.93 15.35 16.44
N CYS A 162 -3.12 14.29 16.49
CA CYS A 162 -3.08 13.27 15.45
C CYS A 162 -3.82 11.98 15.86
N HIS A 163 -3.57 11.49 17.09
CA HIS A 163 -4.08 10.20 17.53
C HIS A 163 -5.45 10.25 18.25
N GLY A 164 -6.01 11.45 18.42
CA GLY A 164 -7.26 11.61 19.18
C GLY A 164 -7.05 11.59 20.69
N ALA A 165 -8.05 12.04 21.45
CA ALA A 165 -7.97 12.16 22.90
C ALA A 165 -7.85 10.80 23.63
N THR A 166 -8.37 9.77 23.03
CA THR A 166 -8.39 8.39 23.52
C THR A 166 -7.45 7.44 22.77
N GLY A 167 -6.71 7.97 21.77
CA GLY A 167 -5.74 7.19 20.98
C GLY A 167 -6.36 6.46 19.78
N GLU A 168 -7.58 6.78 19.38
CA GLU A 168 -8.34 6.07 18.31
C GLU A 168 -7.80 6.34 16.89
N GLY A 169 -6.81 7.22 16.76
CA GLY A 169 -6.22 7.56 15.47
C GLY A 169 -7.04 8.56 14.66
N ASN A 170 -6.61 8.80 13.42
CA ASN A 170 -7.29 9.68 12.49
C ASN A 170 -6.99 9.27 11.04
N THR A 171 -7.96 8.64 10.40
CA THR A 171 -7.83 8.15 9.01
C THR A 171 -7.70 9.26 7.97
N LEU A 172 -8.04 10.50 8.29
CA LEU A 172 -7.90 11.63 7.36
C LEU A 172 -6.44 12.03 7.14
N ILE A 173 -5.59 11.79 8.13
CA ILE A 173 -4.16 12.16 8.11
C ILE A 173 -3.23 10.94 8.20
N GLY A 174 -3.79 9.73 8.27
CA GLY A 174 -3.03 8.49 8.37
C GLY A 174 -2.35 8.30 9.74
N ALA A 175 -2.95 8.83 10.80
CA ALA A 175 -2.51 8.56 12.17
C ALA A 175 -3.16 7.26 12.66
N PRO A 176 -2.36 6.23 13.02
CA PRO A 176 -2.88 4.93 13.42
C PRO A 176 -3.65 4.99 14.74
N ASN A 177 -4.58 4.06 14.89
CA ASN A 177 -5.21 3.72 16.15
C ASN A 177 -4.16 3.15 17.12
N LEU A 178 -4.13 3.62 18.35
CA LEU A 178 -3.22 3.18 19.41
C LEU A 178 -3.93 2.31 20.46
N THR A 179 -5.23 2.01 20.23
CA THR A 179 -6.05 1.24 21.17
C THR A 179 -6.20 -0.22 20.76
N ASP A 180 -5.69 -0.59 19.58
CA ASP A 180 -5.68 -1.98 19.09
C ASP A 180 -4.34 -2.69 19.36
N ASP A 181 -4.21 -3.91 18.88
CA ASP A 181 -3.01 -4.75 19.03
C ASP A 181 -2.13 -4.77 17.77
N ILE A 182 -2.33 -3.82 16.84
CA ILE A 182 -1.63 -3.78 15.55
C ILE A 182 -0.48 -2.78 15.59
N TRP A 183 0.75 -3.30 15.53
CA TRP A 183 1.99 -2.54 15.71
C TRP A 183 2.88 -2.61 14.47
N LEU A 184 2.70 -1.67 13.55
CA LEU A 184 3.38 -1.68 12.26
C LEU A 184 4.89 -1.42 12.36
N HIS A 185 5.34 -0.67 13.36
CA HIS A 185 6.76 -0.29 13.56
C HIS A 185 7.44 -1.02 14.73
N GLY A 186 6.88 -2.15 15.12
CA GLY A 186 7.37 -2.96 16.23
C GLY A 186 6.58 -2.72 17.52
N PHE A 187 6.58 -3.73 18.36
CA PHE A 187 5.83 -3.78 19.62
C PHE A 187 6.71 -3.47 20.82
N GLY A 188 6.11 -2.84 21.82
CA GLY A 188 6.70 -2.64 23.14
C GLY A 188 7.32 -1.26 23.36
N VAL A 189 7.79 -1.04 24.59
CA VAL A 189 8.26 0.26 25.09
C VAL A 189 9.35 0.86 24.18
N ASP A 190 10.37 0.07 23.85
CA ASP A 190 11.51 0.56 23.06
C ASP A 190 11.11 1.00 21.65
N ALA A 191 10.15 0.31 21.01
CA ALA A 191 9.64 0.67 19.70
C ALA A 191 8.88 1.99 19.76
N ILE A 192 8.05 2.20 20.78
CA ILE A 192 7.28 3.43 20.96
C ILE A 192 8.22 4.61 21.30
N VAL A 193 9.17 4.40 22.22
CA VAL A 193 10.17 5.43 22.57
C VAL A 193 10.97 5.86 21.33
N ARG A 194 11.40 4.89 20.52
CA ARG A 194 12.09 5.19 19.25
C ARG A 194 11.18 6.00 18.31
N SER A 195 9.92 5.61 18.15
CA SER A 195 8.96 6.33 17.31
C SER A 195 8.74 7.77 17.76
N ILE A 196 8.67 8.01 19.05
CA ILE A 196 8.54 9.38 19.61
C ILE A 196 9.81 10.22 19.41
N ASN A 197 10.99 9.58 19.58
CA ASN A 197 12.27 10.29 19.48
C ASN A 197 12.67 10.57 18.03
N GLU A 198 12.47 9.64 17.12
CA GLU A 198 12.99 9.69 15.75
C GLU A 198 11.91 10.12 14.74
N GLY A 199 10.65 9.98 15.11
CA GLY A 199 9.53 10.12 14.20
C GLY A 199 9.42 8.92 13.24
N ILE A 200 8.38 8.96 12.41
CA ILE A 200 8.10 7.92 11.40
C ILE A 200 7.68 8.59 10.10
N THR A 201 8.20 8.11 8.98
CA THR A 201 7.71 8.49 7.66
C THR A 201 7.39 7.22 6.87
N ASN A 202 6.11 7.07 6.51
CA ASN A 202 5.62 5.97 5.69
C ASN A 202 5.21 6.49 4.32
N ILE A 203 5.63 5.79 3.26
CA ILE A 203 5.32 6.16 1.88
C ILE A 203 4.79 4.93 1.15
N MET A 204 3.56 5.04 0.65
CA MET A 204 3.03 4.16 -0.40
C MET A 204 3.06 4.94 -1.72
N PRO A 205 3.81 4.50 -2.73
CA PRO A 205 3.90 5.23 -4.00
C PRO A 205 2.59 5.15 -4.79
N PRO A 206 2.25 6.19 -5.60
CA PRO A 206 1.09 6.17 -6.47
C PRO A 206 1.24 5.13 -7.57
N GLN A 207 0.16 4.41 -7.87
CA GLN A 207 0.16 3.38 -8.91
C GLN A 207 -0.43 3.84 -10.25
N ASN A 208 -1.03 5.03 -10.31
CA ASN A 208 -1.58 5.60 -11.55
C ASN A 208 -0.52 5.90 -12.64
N VAL A 209 0.75 5.87 -12.28
CA VAL A 209 1.88 5.99 -13.24
C VAL A 209 2.17 4.68 -13.96
N LEU A 210 1.72 3.54 -13.42
CA LEU A 210 1.96 2.19 -13.93
C LEU A 210 0.68 1.50 -14.42
N LEU A 211 -0.45 1.78 -13.75
CA LEU A 211 -1.73 1.11 -13.97
C LEU A 211 -2.77 2.09 -14.53
N SER A 212 -3.61 1.60 -15.43
CA SER A 212 -4.77 2.36 -15.92
C SER A 212 -5.83 2.50 -14.83
N GLU A 213 -6.75 3.43 -14.99
CA GLU A 213 -7.87 3.64 -14.05
C GLU A 213 -8.72 2.37 -13.88
N GLN A 214 -8.97 1.65 -14.98
CA GLN A 214 -9.75 0.41 -14.97
C GLN A 214 -8.99 -0.72 -14.23
N GLN A 215 -7.68 -0.81 -14.40
CA GLN A 215 -6.85 -1.76 -13.64
C GLN A 215 -6.84 -1.45 -12.14
N ILE A 216 -6.74 -0.17 -11.79
CA ILE A 216 -6.85 0.28 -10.40
C ILE A 216 -8.24 -0.05 -9.83
N HIS A 217 -9.31 0.12 -10.59
CA HIS A 217 -10.66 -0.22 -10.15
C HIS A 217 -10.82 -1.72 -9.85
N VAL A 218 -10.33 -2.60 -10.73
CA VAL A 218 -10.31 -4.05 -10.48
C VAL A 218 -9.44 -4.40 -9.28
N LEU A 219 -8.27 -3.78 -9.16
CA LEU A 219 -7.36 -3.98 -8.02
C LEU A 219 -7.98 -3.52 -6.70
N THR A 220 -8.76 -2.42 -6.73
CA THR A 220 -9.55 -1.96 -5.57
C THR A 220 -10.54 -3.05 -5.13
N GLY A 221 -11.26 -3.67 -6.08
CA GLY A 221 -12.16 -4.80 -5.81
C GLY A 221 -11.44 -5.97 -5.15
N TYR A 222 -10.27 -6.32 -5.65
CA TYR A 222 -9.46 -7.39 -5.11
C TYR A 222 -8.99 -7.10 -3.67
N VAL A 223 -8.42 -5.92 -3.43
CA VAL A 223 -7.94 -5.52 -2.10
C VAL A 223 -9.09 -5.42 -1.10
N TRP A 224 -10.21 -4.83 -1.50
CA TRP A 224 -11.40 -4.75 -0.64
C TRP A 224 -11.93 -6.13 -0.26
N ALA A 225 -11.94 -7.09 -1.19
CA ALA A 225 -12.36 -8.47 -0.94
C ALA A 225 -11.48 -9.19 0.09
N LYS A 226 -10.19 -8.86 0.18
CA LYS A 226 -9.27 -9.47 1.15
C LYS A 226 -9.69 -9.22 2.59
N SER A 227 -10.16 -8.02 2.91
CA SER A 227 -10.66 -7.68 4.24
C SER A 227 -12.18 -7.91 4.39
N ASN A 228 -12.91 -8.21 3.30
CA ASN A 228 -14.35 -8.46 3.28
C ASN A 228 -14.66 -9.78 2.55
N PRO A 229 -14.19 -10.92 3.07
CA PRO A 229 -14.45 -12.21 2.43
C PRO A 229 -15.96 -12.48 2.38
N PRO A 230 -16.46 -13.14 1.31
CA PRO A 230 -17.84 -13.57 1.25
C PRO A 230 -18.15 -14.48 2.45
N GLN A 231 -19.31 -14.25 3.06
CA GLN A 231 -19.83 -15.06 4.19
C GLN A 231 -20.30 -16.41 3.70
#